data_cabecd405716d9b8f47a35256913ed72
#
_entry.id   cabecd405716d9b8f47a35256913ed72
#
_cell.length_a   1.000
_cell.length_b   1.000
_cell.length_c   1.000
_cell.angle_alpha   90.00
_cell.angle_beta   90.00
_cell.angle_gamma   90.00
#
_symmetry.space_group_name_H-M   'P 1'
#
loop_
_entity.id
_entity.type
_entity.pdbx_description
1 polymer ?
#
loop_
_entity_poly.entity_id
_entity_poly.type
_entity_poly.pdbx_seq_one_letter_code
_entity_poly.pdbx_strand_id
1 'polypeptide(L)'
;MLRTLSGGEPSSNKWIILCASDKSVCYIKGARAFFIELSSWFYFYAARYKFVLGHNPSSLYRAIVGRVDYTFVAGRAVEDNMYQVLYRKYRPKVFSDVYGQDHVTSTLKNEIKSGRISHAYLFTGSRGTGKTTCAKILAKAVNCENSVDGEPCNECEVCKGIDSGAIYDVVEIDAASNNGVDNIRNLREEANYTPARGKYRVYIIDEVHMLSTGAFNALLKTLEEPPAHVIFILATTEVHKLPATILSRCQRFDF
;
A
#
# COMPACT_ATOMS: atom_id res chain seq x y z
N MET A 1 -27.82 3.99 1.95
CA MET A 1 -29.01 4.19 2.81
C MET A 1 -28.86 3.26 4.01
N LEU A 2 -28.70 3.80 5.18
CA LEU A 2 -28.50 3.04 6.41
C LEU A 2 -29.87 2.60 6.94
N ARG A 3 -30.07 1.30 7.15
CA ARG A 3 -31.27 0.81 7.85
C ARG A 3 -30.94 0.54 9.31
N THR A 4 -31.76 1.08 10.19
CA THR A 4 -31.73 0.82 11.63
C THR A 4 -32.65 -0.33 11.96
N LEU A 5 -32.13 -1.41 12.52
CA LEU A 5 -32.93 -2.46 13.16
C LEU A 5 -32.90 -2.20 14.67
N SER A 6 -34.05 -1.92 15.26
CA SER A 6 -34.21 -1.75 16.70
C SER A 6 -34.79 -3.04 17.29
N GLY A 7 -34.00 -3.78 18.04
CA GLY A 7 -34.47 -4.86 18.90
C GLY A 7 -34.54 -4.35 20.33
N GLY A 8 -35.74 -4.36 20.95
CA GLY A 8 -35.92 -3.87 22.29
C GLY A 8 -36.15 -5.00 23.30
N GLU A 9 -35.31 -5.08 24.33
CA GLU A 9 -35.74 -5.53 25.66
C GLU A 9 -36.17 -4.33 26.51
N PRO A 10 -37.07 -4.50 27.47
CA PRO A 10 -37.78 -3.41 28.13
C PRO A 10 -37.00 -2.80 29.30
N SER A 11 -35.74 -2.41 29.10
CA SER A 11 -35.04 -1.49 30.01
C SER A 11 -33.78 -0.88 29.36
N SER A 12 -33.91 0.32 28.86
CA SER A 12 -32.90 1.39 28.72
C SER A 12 -31.71 1.25 27.77
N ASN A 13 -31.45 0.18 27.01
CA ASN A 13 -30.35 0.15 26.03
C ASN A 13 -30.85 -0.17 24.63
N LYS A 14 -31.10 0.86 23.82
CA LYS A 14 -31.41 0.70 22.37
C LYS A 14 -30.11 0.40 21.62
N TRP A 15 -30.02 -0.81 21.06
CA TRP A 15 -28.96 -1.18 20.13
C TRP A 15 -29.33 -0.71 18.73
N ILE A 16 -28.49 0.06 18.10
CA ILE A 16 -28.62 0.44 16.70
C ILE A 16 -27.57 -0.30 15.91
N ILE A 17 -27.98 -1.23 15.05
CA ILE A 17 -27.10 -1.95 14.14
C ILE A 17 -27.17 -1.22 12.79
N LEU A 18 -26.06 -0.65 12.37
CA LEU A 18 -25.92 -0.01 11.06
C LEU A 18 -25.11 -0.97 10.15
N CYS A 19 -25.77 -1.53 9.13
CA CYS A 19 -25.10 -2.34 8.13
C CYS A 19 -24.77 -1.49 6.91
N ALA A 20 -23.48 -1.37 6.54
CA ALA A 20 -23.06 -0.78 5.28
C ALA A 20 -23.06 -1.85 4.18
N SER A 21 -23.50 -1.49 2.97
CA SER A 21 -23.83 -2.41 1.90
C SER A 21 -22.66 -3.07 1.16
N ASP A 22 -21.42 -2.91 1.63
CA ASP A 22 -20.28 -3.55 0.98
C ASP A 22 -19.30 -4.09 2.01
N LYS A 23 -19.28 -5.44 2.14
CA LYS A 23 -18.52 -6.23 3.13
C LYS A 23 -19.03 -6.09 4.56
N SER A 24 -19.89 -7.02 4.96
CA SER A 24 -20.18 -7.56 6.33
C SER A 24 -19.67 -6.78 7.56
N VAL A 25 -19.76 -5.46 7.59
CA VAL A 25 -19.32 -4.64 8.72
C VAL A 25 -20.54 -4.09 9.44
N CYS A 26 -20.77 -4.55 10.68
CA CYS A 26 -21.81 -4.02 11.54
C CYS A 26 -21.20 -3.11 12.61
N TYR A 27 -21.70 -1.88 12.74
CA TYR A 27 -21.33 -0.96 13.81
C TYR A 27 -22.34 -1.01 14.94
N ILE A 28 -21.87 -1.20 16.17
CA ILE A 28 -22.69 -1.08 17.37
C ILE A 28 -22.33 0.22 18.07
N LYS A 29 -23.28 1.15 18.16
CA LYS A 29 -23.05 2.44 18.82
C LYS A 29 -23.05 2.23 20.33
N GLY A 30 -21.91 2.44 20.99
CA GLY A 30 -21.76 2.37 22.46
C GLY A 30 -20.63 1.47 22.97
N ALA A 31 -19.97 0.70 22.11
CA ALA A 31 -18.77 -0.05 22.47
C ALA A 31 -17.62 0.26 21.49
N ARG A 32 -16.37 0.21 21.98
CA ARG A 32 -15.18 0.37 21.15
C ARG A 32 -15.25 -0.62 19.99
N ALA A 33 -15.04 -0.12 18.77
CA ALA A 33 -15.15 -0.88 17.53
C ALA A 33 -14.29 -2.15 17.56
N PHE A 34 -14.95 -3.31 17.56
CA PHE A 34 -14.32 -4.60 17.29
C PHE A 34 -14.79 -5.09 15.93
N PHE A 35 -13.86 -5.36 15.03
CA PHE A 35 -14.13 -6.08 13.79
C PHE A 35 -14.44 -7.53 14.13
N ILE A 36 -15.65 -7.98 13.88
CA ILE A 36 -16.05 -9.37 14.05
C ILE A 36 -16.61 -9.87 12.72
N GLU A 37 -16.01 -10.93 12.19
CA GLU A 37 -16.55 -11.64 11.03
C GLU A 37 -17.95 -12.19 11.35
N LEU A 38 -18.96 -11.79 10.59
CA LEU A 38 -20.38 -12.11 10.84
C LEU A 38 -20.67 -13.61 10.98
N SER A 39 -19.86 -14.47 10.36
CA SER A 39 -20.02 -15.92 10.42
C SER A 39 -19.84 -16.51 11.81
N SER A 40 -18.90 -16.00 12.61
CA SER A 40 -18.62 -16.50 13.96
C SER A 40 -19.61 -15.98 15.01
N TRP A 41 -20.17 -14.80 14.81
CA TRP A 41 -21.10 -14.18 15.77
C TRP A 41 -22.50 -14.80 15.72
N PHE A 42 -22.99 -15.15 14.53
CA PHE A 42 -24.28 -15.86 14.38
C PHE A 42 -24.26 -17.22 15.04
N TYR A 43 -23.14 -17.95 15.00
CA TYR A 43 -22.99 -19.21 15.71
C TYR A 43 -23.00 -19.07 17.23
N PHE A 44 -22.39 -18.02 17.75
CA PHE A 44 -22.34 -17.77 19.19
C PHE A 44 -23.69 -17.34 19.76
N TYR A 45 -24.45 -16.55 19.04
CA TYR A 45 -25.77 -16.08 19.45
C TYR A 45 -26.81 -17.20 19.34
N ALA A 46 -26.76 -17.99 18.28
CA ALA A 46 -27.62 -19.17 18.12
C ALA A 46 -27.34 -20.25 19.16
N ALA A 47 -26.08 -20.45 19.58
CA ALA A 47 -25.71 -21.41 20.63
C ALA A 47 -26.22 -20.97 22.01
N ARG A 48 -26.24 -19.66 22.31
CA ARG A 48 -26.74 -19.13 23.58
C ARG A 48 -28.27 -19.20 23.66
N TYR A 49 -28.99 -19.06 22.56
CA TYR A 49 -30.45 -19.23 22.48
C TYR A 49 -30.89 -20.70 22.55
N LYS A 50 -30.05 -21.64 22.07
CA LYS A 50 -30.30 -23.07 22.19
C LYS A 50 -30.39 -23.53 23.65
N PHE A 51 -29.64 -22.87 24.54
CA PHE A 51 -29.66 -23.20 25.97
C PHE A 51 -30.95 -22.74 26.69
N VAL A 52 -31.63 -21.72 26.14
CA VAL A 52 -32.83 -21.12 26.75
C VAL A 52 -34.14 -21.71 26.21
N LEU A 53 -34.19 -22.14 24.94
CA LEU A 53 -35.45 -22.51 24.27
C LEU A 53 -35.53 -23.94 23.71
N GLY A 54 -34.49 -24.74 23.81
CA GLY A 54 -34.52 -26.16 23.41
C GLY A 54 -34.73 -26.45 21.92
N HIS A 55 -34.64 -25.44 21.02
CA HIS A 55 -34.90 -25.59 19.60
C HIS A 55 -33.65 -25.67 18.72
N ASN A 56 -33.78 -26.38 17.59
CA ASN A 56 -32.69 -26.62 16.64
C ASN A 56 -32.30 -25.31 15.89
N PRO A 57 -31.02 -24.92 15.86
CA PRO A 57 -30.56 -23.66 15.25
C PRO A 57 -30.93 -23.48 13.76
N SER A 58 -31.07 -24.60 13.04
CA SER A 58 -31.40 -24.56 11.60
C SER A 58 -32.83 -24.08 11.30
N SER A 59 -33.77 -24.27 12.24
CA SER A 59 -35.16 -23.80 12.06
C SER A 59 -35.29 -22.30 12.33
N LEU A 60 -34.49 -21.76 13.28
CA LEU A 60 -34.49 -20.32 13.57
C LEU A 60 -33.86 -19.52 12.43
N TYR A 61 -32.80 -20.05 11.81
CA TYR A 61 -32.15 -19.44 10.65
C TYR A 61 -33.12 -19.31 9.46
N ARG A 62 -33.91 -20.34 9.16
CA ARG A 62 -34.95 -20.29 8.11
C ARG A 62 -36.09 -19.33 8.43
N ALA A 63 -36.49 -19.20 9.68
CA ALA A 63 -37.56 -18.28 10.08
C ALA A 63 -37.12 -16.80 10.02
N ILE A 64 -35.86 -16.50 10.30
CA ILE A 64 -35.32 -15.14 10.27
C ILE A 64 -34.97 -14.73 8.84
N VAL A 65 -34.34 -15.61 8.04
CA VAL A 65 -33.93 -15.32 6.67
C VAL A 65 -35.12 -15.34 5.70
N GLY A 66 -36.16 -16.18 5.94
CA GLY A 66 -37.34 -16.30 5.08
C GLY A 66 -38.34 -15.14 5.18
N ARG A 67 -38.16 -14.18 6.13
CA ARG A 67 -39.04 -13.00 6.29
C ARG A 67 -38.41 -11.68 5.88
N VAL A 68 -37.19 -11.68 5.36
CA VAL A 68 -36.52 -10.48 4.88
C VAL A 68 -36.70 -10.42 3.36
N ASP A 69 -37.70 -9.69 2.90
CA ASP A 69 -37.80 -9.29 1.50
C ASP A 69 -36.62 -8.40 1.14
N TYR A 70 -35.63 -9.00 0.48
CA TYR A 70 -34.52 -8.25 -0.11
C TYR A 70 -35.00 -7.50 -1.35
N THR A 71 -35.66 -6.36 -1.19
CA THR A 71 -35.74 -5.39 -2.27
C THR A 71 -34.34 -4.81 -2.44
N PHE A 72 -33.59 -5.37 -3.39
CA PHE A 72 -32.33 -4.84 -3.87
C PHE A 72 -32.62 -3.49 -4.56
N VAL A 73 -32.62 -2.41 -3.81
CA VAL A 73 -32.51 -1.07 -4.39
C VAL A 73 -31.06 -0.93 -4.79
N ALA A 74 -30.78 -1.04 -6.10
CA ALA A 74 -29.49 -0.62 -6.65
C ALA A 74 -29.30 0.87 -6.32
N GLY A 75 -28.77 1.14 -5.13
CA GLY A 75 -28.31 2.46 -4.75
C GLY A 75 -27.15 2.79 -5.68
N ARG A 76 -27.28 3.90 -6.44
CA ARG A 76 -26.13 4.54 -7.08
C ARG A 76 -25.00 4.55 -6.05
N ALA A 77 -23.84 4.05 -6.46
CA ALA A 77 -22.61 4.24 -5.70
C ALA A 77 -22.55 5.73 -5.36
N VAL A 78 -22.70 6.05 -4.09
CA VAL A 78 -22.32 7.37 -3.59
C VAL A 78 -20.80 7.36 -3.76
N GLU A 79 -20.32 8.08 -4.79
CA GLU A 79 -18.91 8.42 -4.85
C GLU A 79 -18.64 9.13 -3.53
N ASP A 80 -17.95 8.43 -2.63
CA ASP A 80 -17.38 9.03 -1.43
C ASP A 80 -16.39 10.10 -1.91
N ASN A 81 -16.87 11.32 -2.03
CA ASN A 81 -16.06 12.50 -2.22
C ASN A 81 -15.30 12.75 -0.90
N MET A 82 -14.48 11.77 -0.51
CA MET A 82 -13.51 11.98 0.55
C MET A 82 -12.59 13.10 0.08
N TYR A 83 -12.58 14.20 0.81
CA TYR A 83 -11.68 15.33 0.57
C TYR A 83 -10.25 14.82 0.51
N GLN A 84 -9.72 14.71 -0.70
CA GLN A 84 -8.34 14.32 -0.94
C GLN A 84 -7.48 15.57 -1.03
N VAL A 85 -6.44 15.65 -0.20
CA VAL A 85 -5.51 16.78 -0.21
C VAL A 85 -4.85 16.93 -1.58
N LEU A 86 -4.69 18.18 -2.05
CA LEU A 86 -4.28 18.51 -3.42
C LEU A 86 -2.97 17.82 -3.84
N TYR A 87 -1.97 17.76 -2.97
CA TYR A 87 -0.67 17.13 -3.30
C TYR A 87 -0.77 15.62 -3.56
N ARG A 88 -1.82 14.93 -3.06
CA ARG A 88 -2.09 13.52 -3.38
C ARG A 88 -2.89 13.41 -4.68
N LYS A 89 -3.90 14.27 -4.86
CA LYS A 89 -4.76 14.27 -6.04
C LYS A 89 -3.99 14.56 -7.33
N TYR A 90 -3.06 15.53 -7.27
CA TYR A 90 -2.28 15.99 -8.42
C TYR A 90 -0.85 15.44 -8.45
N ARG A 91 -0.58 14.35 -7.74
CA ARG A 91 0.73 13.71 -7.79
C ARG A 91 0.97 13.13 -9.18
N PRO A 92 2.09 13.50 -9.87
CA PRO A 92 2.44 12.95 -11.17
C PRO A 92 2.42 11.42 -11.19
N LYS A 93 1.87 10.83 -12.24
CA LYS A 93 1.78 9.38 -12.43
C LYS A 93 2.71 8.87 -13.53
N VAL A 94 3.21 9.75 -14.36
CA VAL A 94 4.16 9.51 -15.46
C VAL A 94 5.29 10.52 -15.40
N PHE A 95 6.43 10.23 -16.03
CA PHE A 95 7.57 11.15 -16.05
C PHE A 95 7.27 12.45 -16.80
N SER A 96 6.44 12.39 -17.84
CA SER A 96 6.04 13.59 -18.61
C SER A 96 5.23 14.61 -17.81
N ASP A 97 4.62 14.20 -16.68
CA ASP A 97 3.90 15.10 -15.78
C ASP A 97 4.82 15.77 -14.74
N VAL A 98 6.10 15.41 -14.72
CA VAL A 98 7.08 15.96 -13.76
C VAL A 98 7.72 17.21 -14.35
N TYR A 99 7.43 18.36 -13.77
CA TYR A 99 7.95 19.64 -14.23
C TYR A 99 9.33 19.98 -13.64
N GLY A 100 10.19 20.57 -14.45
CA GLY A 100 11.47 21.13 -14.01
C GLY A 100 12.58 20.12 -13.76
N GLN A 101 12.37 18.85 -14.10
CA GLN A 101 13.32 17.75 -13.92
C GLN A 101 13.60 16.98 -15.22
N ASP A 102 13.61 17.68 -16.36
CA ASP A 102 13.71 17.06 -17.68
C ASP A 102 14.99 16.24 -17.87
N HIS A 103 16.10 16.67 -17.28
CA HIS A 103 17.38 15.97 -17.32
C HIS A 103 17.32 14.61 -16.58
N VAL A 104 16.60 14.53 -15.48
CA VAL A 104 16.38 13.28 -14.72
C VAL A 104 15.40 12.38 -15.47
N THR A 105 14.23 12.91 -15.81
CA THR A 105 13.15 12.13 -16.41
C THR A 105 13.52 11.57 -17.77
N SER A 106 14.22 12.35 -18.63
CA SER A 106 14.71 11.87 -19.93
C SER A 106 15.74 10.76 -19.80
N THR A 107 16.66 10.88 -18.84
CA THR A 107 17.67 9.84 -18.60
C THR A 107 17.03 8.54 -18.10
N LEU A 108 16.13 8.61 -17.10
CA LEU A 108 15.43 7.43 -16.60
C LEU A 108 14.58 6.74 -17.69
N LYS A 109 13.87 7.52 -18.52
CA LYS A 109 13.11 6.98 -19.66
C LYS A 109 14.02 6.25 -20.65
N ASN A 110 15.18 6.82 -20.97
CA ASN A 110 16.15 6.19 -21.88
C ASN A 110 16.74 4.91 -21.32
N GLU A 111 17.01 4.83 -20.01
CA GLU A 111 17.46 3.62 -19.34
C GLU A 111 16.41 2.50 -19.42
N ILE A 112 15.14 2.83 -19.13
CA ILE A 112 14.03 1.88 -19.24
C ILE A 112 13.89 1.37 -20.68
N LYS A 113 13.92 2.27 -21.68
CA LYS A 113 13.82 1.92 -23.11
C LYS A 113 14.96 1.00 -23.57
N SER A 114 16.17 1.28 -23.09
CA SER A 114 17.37 0.49 -23.47
C SER A 114 17.50 -0.82 -22.66
N GLY A 115 16.66 -1.03 -21.64
CA GLY A 115 16.76 -2.16 -20.71
C GLY A 115 18.00 -2.11 -19.81
N ARG A 116 18.71 -0.98 -19.74
CA ARG A 116 19.90 -0.78 -18.90
C ARG A 116 19.54 -0.19 -17.56
N ILE A 117 18.82 -0.95 -16.76
CA ILE A 117 18.37 -0.52 -15.45
C ILE A 117 19.48 -0.78 -14.43
N SER A 118 19.84 0.24 -13.65
CA SER A 118 20.79 0.12 -12.55
C SER A 118 20.16 -0.61 -11.36
N HIS A 119 20.99 -1.35 -10.62
CA HIS A 119 20.56 -1.99 -9.37
C HIS A 119 20.35 -0.99 -8.22
N ALA A 120 20.94 0.21 -8.28
CA ALA A 120 20.82 1.22 -7.24
C ALA A 120 20.82 2.64 -7.82
N TYR A 121 19.81 3.40 -7.44
CA TYR A 121 19.62 4.81 -7.76
C TYR A 121 19.72 5.65 -6.49
N LEU A 122 20.33 6.83 -6.61
CA LEU A 122 20.38 7.81 -5.53
C LEU A 122 19.80 9.13 -6.02
N PHE A 123 18.65 9.50 -5.50
CA PHE A 123 17.97 10.77 -5.78
C PHE A 123 18.30 11.79 -4.71
N THR A 124 18.96 12.89 -5.11
CA THR A 124 19.39 13.94 -4.18
C THR A 124 18.73 15.27 -4.53
N GLY A 125 18.51 16.11 -3.54
CA GLY A 125 17.94 17.44 -3.74
C GLY A 125 17.06 17.90 -2.58
N SER A 126 16.61 19.14 -2.61
CA SER A 126 15.81 19.74 -1.54
C SER A 126 14.44 19.08 -1.41
N ARG A 127 13.75 19.35 -0.29
CA ARG A 127 12.41 18.80 -0.05
C ARG A 127 11.41 19.35 -1.09
N GLY A 128 10.54 18.47 -1.59
CA GLY A 128 9.48 18.86 -2.53
C GLY A 128 9.89 18.90 -4.01
N THR A 129 11.15 18.55 -4.36
CA THR A 129 11.62 18.53 -5.77
C THR A 129 11.12 17.36 -6.61
N GLY A 130 10.38 16.41 -6.01
CA GLY A 130 9.78 15.28 -6.75
C GLY A 130 10.52 13.96 -6.64
N LYS A 131 11.57 13.82 -5.80
CA LYS A 131 12.37 12.60 -5.62
C LYS A 131 11.52 11.34 -5.40
N THR A 132 10.69 11.33 -4.35
CA THR A 132 9.82 10.20 -4.02
C THR A 132 8.77 9.95 -5.10
N THR A 133 8.32 10.98 -5.81
CA THR A 133 7.39 10.84 -6.94
C THR A 133 8.06 10.15 -8.12
N CYS A 134 9.25 10.59 -8.53
CA CYS A 134 10.03 9.95 -9.59
C CYS A 134 10.43 8.52 -9.21
N ALA A 135 10.75 8.26 -7.94
CA ALA A 135 11.02 6.91 -7.45
C ALA A 135 9.82 5.96 -7.66
N LYS A 136 8.61 6.42 -7.35
CA LYS A 136 7.38 5.64 -7.56
C LYS A 136 7.06 5.43 -9.04
N ILE A 137 7.27 6.45 -9.88
CA ILE A 137 7.09 6.32 -11.33
C ILE A 137 8.09 5.32 -11.90
N LEU A 138 9.37 5.41 -11.50
CA LEU A 138 10.41 4.46 -11.92
C LEU A 138 10.05 3.03 -11.50
N ALA A 139 9.65 2.82 -10.24
CA ALA A 139 9.25 1.51 -9.73
C ALA A 139 8.08 0.88 -10.52
N LYS A 140 7.11 1.71 -10.93
CA LYS A 140 6.02 1.28 -11.81
C LYS A 140 6.49 0.99 -13.23
N ALA A 141 7.32 1.86 -13.80
CA ALA A 141 7.75 1.76 -15.19
C ALA A 141 8.61 0.52 -15.44
N VAL A 142 9.51 0.15 -14.52
CA VAL A 142 10.35 -1.06 -14.62
C VAL A 142 9.54 -2.36 -14.48
N ASN A 143 8.41 -2.30 -13.79
CA ASN A 143 7.50 -3.44 -13.56
C ASN A 143 6.29 -3.44 -14.49
N CYS A 144 6.10 -2.42 -15.31
CA CYS A 144 4.95 -2.29 -16.17
C CYS A 144 4.98 -3.32 -17.31
N GLU A 145 3.86 -4.03 -17.52
CA GLU A 145 3.71 -4.99 -18.61
C GLU A 145 3.63 -4.31 -19.99
N ASN A 146 3.02 -3.14 -20.03
CA ASN A 146 2.74 -2.38 -21.26
C ASN A 146 3.40 -0.99 -21.19
N SER A 147 4.69 -0.96 -20.88
CA SER A 147 5.45 0.31 -20.87
C SER A 147 5.60 0.85 -22.29
N VAL A 148 5.23 2.12 -22.50
CA VAL A 148 5.40 2.83 -23.77
C VAL A 148 6.35 3.99 -23.54
N ASP A 149 7.39 4.09 -24.36
CA ASP A 149 8.38 5.16 -24.27
C ASP A 149 9.07 5.32 -22.89
N GLY A 150 9.18 4.24 -22.12
CA GLY A 150 9.73 4.25 -20.77
C GLY A 150 8.77 4.82 -19.72
N GLU A 151 7.50 5.05 -20.09
CA GLU A 151 6.45 5.48 -19.19
C GLU A 151 5.61 4.28 -18.70
N PRO A 152 5.13 4.28 -17.45
CA PRO A 152 4.19 3.27 -16.99
C PRO A 152 2.80 3.49 -17.60
N CYS A 153 2.11 2.42 -18.01
CA CYS A 153 0.76 2.54 -18.60
C CYS A 153 -0.32 2.97 -17.60
N ASN A 154 -0.09 2.80 -16.29
CA ASN A 154 -1.05 3.04 -15.19
C ASN A 154 -2.37 2.24 -15.26
N GLU A 155 -2.55 1.33 -16.22
CA GLU A 155 -3.78 0.60 -16.47
C GLU A 155 -3.65 -0.91 -16.26
N CYS A 156 -2.44 -1.49 -16.44
CA CYS A 156 -2.21 -2.92 -16.23
C CYS A 156 -2.39 -3.31 -14.74
N GLU A 157 -2.55 -4.59 -14.48
CA GLU A 157 -2.75 -5.12 -13.12
C GLU A 157 -1.59 -4.74 -12.19
N VAL A 158 -0.35 -4.77 -12.70
CA VAL A 158 0.84 -4.42 -11.92
C VAL A 158 0.82 -2.94 -11.53
N CYS A 159 0.56 -2.02 -12.47
CA CYS A 159 0.49 -0.59 -12.18
C CYS A 159 -0.61 -0.26 -11.15
N LYS A 160 -1.81 -0.82 -11.33
CA LYS A 160 -2.93 -0.64 -10.39
C LYS A 160 -2.64 -1.27 -9.03
N GLY A 161 -2.00 -2.43 -9.02
CA GLY A 161 -1.62 -3.13 -7.80
C GLY A 161 -0.57 -2.37 -6.98
N ILE A 162 0.41 -1.73 -7.63
CA ILE A 162 1.40 -0.88 -6.98
C ILE A 162 0.72 0.39 -6.41
N ASP A 163 -0.14 1.04 -7.19
CA ASP A 163 -0.84 2.26 -6.74
C ASP A 163 -1.80 1.99 -5.56
N SER A 164 -2.43 0.83 -5.51
CA SER A 164 -3.32 0.42 -4.42
C SER A 164 -2.60 -0.19 -3.21
N GLY A 165 -1.30 -0.48 -3.32
CA GLY A 165 -0.54 -1.20 -2.30
C GLY A 165 -0.88 -2.70 -2.19
N ALA A 166 -1.58 -3.27 -3.18
CA ALA A 166 -1.93 -4.69 -3.20
C ALA A 166 -0.75 -5.58 -3.64
N ILE A 167 0.24 -5.01 -4.33
CA ILE A 167 1.47 -5.69 -4.77
C ILE A 167 2.62 -5.26 -3.88
N TYR A 168 3.22 -6.23 -3.19
CA TYR A 168 4.36 -6.03 -2.28
C TYR A 168 5.72 -6.06 -2.98
N ASP A 169 5.76 -6.06 -4.32
CA ASP A 169 7.01 -6.01 -5.09
C ASP A 169 7.66 -4.62 -5.06
N VAL A 170 6.90 -3.57 -4.67
CA VAL A 170 7.40 -2.23 -4.42
C VAL A 170 7.18 -1.87 -2.95
N VAL A 171 8.27 -1.72 -2.21
CA VAL A 171 8.26 -1.43 -0.78
C VAL A 171 8.81 -0.03 -0.56
N GLU A 172 8.03 0.83 0.09
CA GLU A 172 8.45 2.19 0.48
C GLU A 172 8.77 2.21 1.98
N ILE A 173 9.97 2.65 2.31
CA ILE A 173 10.48 2.73 3.68
C ILE A 173 10.91 4.18 3.95
N ASP A 174 10.34 4.78 4.99
CA ASP A 174 10.82 6.04 5.52
C ASP A 174 11.93 5.75 6.54
N ALA A 175 13.16 6.13 6.23
CA ALA A 175 14.31 5.91 7.11
C ALA A 175 14.23 6.72 8.39
N ALA A 176 13.46 7.82 8.45
CA ALA A 176 13.25 8.56 9.69
C ALA A 176 12.50 7.73 10.73
N SER A 177 11.55 6.90 10.29
CA SER A 177 10.75 6.01 11.14
C SER A 177 11.39 4.62 11.31
N ASN A 178 12.23 4.19 10.34
CA ASN A 178 12.80 2.84 10.26
C ASN A 178 14.33 2.86 10.13
N ASN A 179 15.02 3.53 11.06
CA ASN A 179 16.49 3.74 11.01
C ASN A 179 17.32 2.58 11.57
N GLY A 180 16.69 1.56 12.15
CA GLY A 180 17.34 0.47 12.84
C GLY A 180 18.03 -0.52 11.91
N VAL A 181 19.13 -1.15 12.40
CA VAL A 181 19.87 -2.17 11.66
C VAL A 181 19.02 -3.41 11.36
N ASP A 182 18.10 -3.77 12.25
CA ASP A 182 17.28 -4.96 12.11
C ASP A 182 16.23 -4.79 10.99
N ASN A 183 15.70 -3.56 10.80
CA ASN A 183 14.81 -3.27 9.68
C ASN A 183 15.51 -3.50 8.33
N ILE A 184 16.76 -3.08 8.20
CA ILE A 184 17.55 -3.27 6.97
C ILE A 184 17.99 -4.73 6.81
N ARG A 185 18.25 -5.46 7.90
CA ARG A 185 18.52 -6.92 7.83
C ARG A 185 17.31 -7.70 7.34
N ASN A 186 16.13 -7.40 7.85
CA ASN A 186 14.88 -8.02 7.39
C ASN A 186 14.65 -7.73 5.90
N LEU A 187 14.83 -6.47 5.49
CA LEU A 187 14.75 -6.08 4.08
C LEU A 187 15.73 -6.89 3.21
N ARG A 188 16.96 -7.09 3.67
CA ARG A 188 17.96 -7.89 2.96
C ARG A 188 17.55 -9.36 2.84
N GLU A 189 16.98 -9.93 3.88
CA GLU A 189 16.46 -11.30 3.85
C GLU A 189 15.29 -11.43 2.87
N GLU A 190 14.37 -10.47 2.89
CA GLU A 190 13.26 -10.38 1.94
C GLU A 190 13.73 -10.18 0.50
N ALA A 191 14.82 -9.45 0.27
CA ALA A 191 15.38 -9.21 -1.05
C ALA A 191 15.87 -10.49 -1.77
N ASN A 192 16.10 -11.58 -1.05
CA ASN A 192 16.44 -12.87 -1.65
C ASN A 192 15.26 -13.57 -2.33
N TYR A 193 14.04 -13.17 -2.01
CA TYR A 193 12.85 -13.76 -2.64
C TYR A 193 12.51 -13.05 -3.95
N THR A 194 12.16 -13.83 -4.96
CA THR A 194 11.73 -13.31 -6.25
C THR A 194 10.44 -12.50 -6.13
N PRO A 195 10.23 -11.49 -6.99
CA PRO A 195 8.99 -10.72 -6.99
C PRO A 195 7.78 -11.61 -7.28
N ALA A 196 6.62 -11.25 -6.72
CA ALA A 196 5.40 -12.05 -6.83
C ALA A 196 4.71 -11.88 -8.19
N ARG A 197 4.72 -10.68 -8.76
CA ARG A 197 4.05 -10.33 -10.02
C ARG A 197 4.90 -9.47 -10.95
N GLY A 198 5.72 -8.57 -10.40
CA GLY A 198 6.60 -7.70 -11.17
C GLY A 198 7.83 -8.42 -11.74
N LYS A 199 8.60 -7.71 -12.56
CA LYS A 199 9.92 -8.15 -13.02
C LYS A 199 10.99 -7.93 -11.94
N TYR A 200 10.84 -6.85 -11.19
CA TYR A 200 11.79 -6.40 -10.19
C TYR A 200 11.12 -6.18 -8.85
N ARG A 201 11.83 -6.52 -7.79
CA ARG A 201 11.49 -6.09 -6.43
C ARG A 201 12.18 -4.76 -6.16
N VAL A 202 11.40 -3.71 -5.90
CA VAL A 202 11.90 -2.34 -5.77
C VAL A 202 11.77 -1.86 -4.33
N TYR A 203 12.88 -1.42 -3.76
CA TYR A 203 12.92 -0.82 -2.42
C TYR A 203 13.17 0.68 -2.55
N ILE A 204 12.20 1.48 -2.16
CA ILE A 204 12.31 2.94 -2.09
C ILE A 204 12.60 3.31 -0.65
N ILE A 205 13.80 3.83 -0.37
CA ILE A 205 14.20 4.28 0.97
C ILE A 205 14.27 5.80 0.95
N ASP A 206 13.27 6.43 1.54
CA ASP A 206 13.20 7.90 1.64
C ASP A 206 13.96 8.39 2.86
N GLU A 207 14.54 9.59 2.76
CA GLU A 207 15.41 10.24 3.76
C GLU A 207 16.52 9.30 4.27
N VAL A 208 17.16 8.59 3.35
CA VAL A 208 18.16 7.54 3.65
C VAL A 208 19.30 8.01 4.58
N HIS A 209 19.59 9.32 4.62
CA HIS A 209 20.58 9.90 5.53
C HIS A 209 20.24 9.74 7.03
N MET A 210 19.00 9.38 7.35
CA MET A 210 18.52 9.12 8.72
C MET A 210 18.86 7.71 9.23
N LEU A 211 19.36 6.82 8.36
CA LEU A 211 19.76 5.47 8.75
C LEU A 211 20.92 5.50 9.75
N SER A 212 20.92 4.59 10.69
CA SER A 212 22.05 4.37 11.61
C SER A 212 23.27 3.83 10.85
N THR A 213 24.46 4.02 11.40
CA THR A 213 25.71 3.49 10.82
C THR A 213 25.65 1.97 10.63
N GLY A 214 25.03 1.26 11.59
CA GLY A 214 24.82 -0.19 11.47
C GLY A 214 23.88 -0.58 10.33
N ALA A 215 22.83 0.23 10.09
CA ALA A 215 21.90 0.05 8.98
C ALA A 215 22.57 0.30 7.62
N PHE A 216 23.41 1.34 7.50
CA PHE A 216 24.23 1.56 6.31
C PHE A 216 25.14 0.37 6.00
N ASN A 217 25.84 -0.16 7.00
CA ASN A 217 26.71 -1.33 6.83
C ASN A 217 25.93 -2.59 6.40
N ALA A 218 24.69 -2.74 6.89
CA ALA A 218 23.83 -3.84 6.45
C ALA A 218 23.37 -3.66 4.99
N LEU A 219 23.03 -2.43 4.57
CA LEU A 219 22.61 -2.09 3.22
C LEU A 219 23.76 -2.26 2.21
N LEU A 220 24.99 -1.86 2.58
CA LEU A 220 26.17 -1.97 1.73
C LEU A 220 26.40 -3.39 1.21
N LYS A 221 26.19 -4.41 2.05
CA LYS A 221 26.36 -5.82 1.64
C LYS A 221 25.45 -6.20 0.45
N THR A 222 24.21 -5.66 0.45
CA THR A 222 23.28 -5.95 -0.65
C THR A 222 23.57 -5.08 -1.88
N LEU A 223 24.08 -3.86 -1.70
CA LEU A 223 24.50 -2.99 -2.80
C LEU A 223 25.79 -3.50 -3.49
N GLU A 224 26.64 -4.24 -2.78
CA GLU A 224 27.86 -4.85 -3.34
C GLU A 224 27.54 -6.10 -4.19
N GLU A 225 26.59 -6.92 -3.72
CA GLU A 225 26.17 -8.15 -4.38
C GLU A 225 24.62 -8.17 -4.52
N PRO A 226 24.07 -7.28 -5.37
CA PRO A 226 22.62 -7.17 -5.49
C PRO A 226 22.04 -8.39 -6.24
N PRO A 227 20.93 -8.99 -5.76
CA PRO A 227 20.19 -9.96 -6.55
C PRO A 227 19.72 -9.32 -7.86
N ALA A 228 19.77 -10.05 -8.98
CA ALA A 228 19.47 -9.53 -10.32
C ALA A 228 18.05 -8.95 -10.47
N HIS A 229 17.14 -9.37 -9.61
CA HIS A 229 15.73 -8.93 -9.59
C HIS A 229 15.44 -7.79 -8.61
N VAL A 230 16.47 -7.21 -7.97
CA VAL A 230 16.29 -6.18 -6.93
C VAL A 230 16.81 -4.82 -7.41
N ILE A 231 16.02 -3.79 -7.19
CA ILE A 231 16.39 -2.40 -7.46
C ILE A 231 16.22 -1.59 -6.17
N PHE A 232 17.26 -0.84 -5.80
CA PHE A 232 17.22 0.12 -4.71
C PHE A 232 17.06 1.54 -5.25
N ILE A 233 16.14 2.31 -4.68
CA ILE A 233 15.99 3.74 -4.96
C ILE A 233 16.11 4.48 -3.63
N LEU A 234 17.26 5.11 -3.44
CA LEU A 234 17.57 5.86 -2.24
C LEU A 234 17.26 7.33 -2.49
N ALA A 235 16.49 7.98 -1.62
CA ALA A 235 16.20 9.40 -1.70
C ALA A 235 16.75 10.13 -0.47
N THR A 236 17.35 11.31 -0.68
CA THR A 236 17.92 12.11 0.41
C THR A 236 17.87 13.61 0.13
N THR A 237 17.69 14.38 1.17
CA THR A 237 17.89 15.82 1.16
C THR A 237 19.34 16.22 1.51
N GLU A 238 20.09 15.32 2.16
CA GLU A 238 21.41 15.60 2.71
C GLU A 238 22.45 14.59 2.24
N VAL A 239 22.91 14.76 1.00
CA VAL A 239 23.88 13.84 0.37
C VAL A 239 25.22 13.79 1.14
N HIS A 240 25.62 14.91 1.77
CA HIS A 240 26.89 15.00 2.50
C HIS A 240 26.94 14.12 3.78
N LYS A 241 25.78 13.68 4.28
CA LYS A 241 25.69 12.73 5.40
C LYS A 241 25.83 11.27 4.98
N LEU A 242 25.80 10.98 3.68
CA LEU A 242 25.92 9.61 3.20
C LEU A 242 27.40 9.17 3.14
N PRO A 243 27.68 7.92 3.54
CA PRO A 243 29.01 7.34 3.36
C PRO A 243 29.44 7.32 1.90
N ALA A 244 30.72 7.62 1.61
CA ALA A 244 31.27 7.56 0.27
C ALA A 244 31.11 6.18 -0.39
N THR A 245 31.10 5.12 0.42
CA THR A 245 30.86 3.73 0.00
C THR A 245 29.48 3.50 -0.60
N ILE A 246 28.45 4.21 -0.14
CA ILE A 246 27.09 4.20 -0.74
C ILE A 246 27.11 5.00 -2.03
N LEU A 247 27.69 6.21 -2.01
CA LEU A 247 27.72 7.11 -3.17
C LEU A 247 28.41 6.46 -4.38
N SER A 248 29.47 5.67 -4.17
CA SER A 248 30.20 5.01 -5.24
C SER A 248 29.47 3.82 -5.91
N ARG A 249 28.38 3.32 -5.29
CA ARG A 249 27.62 2.15 -5.76
C ARG A 249 26.26 2.50 -6.33
N CYS A 250 25.87 3.76 -6.23
CA CYS A 250 24.57 4.22 -6.70
C CYS A 250 24.73 5.15 -7.90
N GLN A 251 23.84 5.03 -8.87
CA GLN A 251 23.72 6.01 -9.92
C GLN A 251 22.99 7.24 -9.36
N ARG A 252 23.71 8.38 -9.36
CA ARG A 252 23.22 9.60 -8.72
C ARG A 252 22.44 10.47 -9.69
N PHE A 253 21.32 11.00 -9.23
CA PHE A 253 20.49 11.99 -9.89
C PHE A 253 20.24 13.16 -8.95
N ASP A 254 20.57 14.36 -9.41
CA ASP A 254 20.39 15.62 -8.66
C ASP A 254 19.11 16.31 -9.14
N PHE A 255 18.18 16.57 -8.21
CA PHE A 255 16.86 17.19 -8.41
C PHE A 255 16.86 18.67 -8.03
#